data_6acad8db05bca6492d77a5cc12d00840
#
_entry.id   6acad8db05bca6492d77a5cc12d00840
#
_cell.length_a   1.000
_cell.length_b   1.000
_cell.length_c   1.000
_cell.angle_alpha   90.00
_cell.angle_beta   90.00
_cell.angle_gamma   90.00
#
_symmetry.space_group_name_H-M   'P 1'
#
loop_
_entity.id
_entity.type
_entity.pdbx_description
1 polymer ?
#
loop_
_entity_poly.entity_id
_entity_poly.type
_entity_poly.pdbx_seq_one_letter_code
_entity_poly.pdbx_strand_id
1 'polypeptide(L)'
;MQRHCNNMKLNRHYILYIFVCLVLLYSPLCIGSAWAKDFVVVIDPGHGGHDPGAVGKISKEKNINLNVALKLGNMIKKNCDDVKVIYTRSKDVFIPLDRRAEIANSAKADL
;
A
#
# COMPACT_ATOMS: atom_id res chain seq x y z
N MET A 1 -26.63 72.06 3.55
CA MET A 1 -26.48 70.66 3.04
C MET A 1 -25.41 69.98 3.89
N GLN A 2 -25.78 69.40 5.06
CA GLN A 2 -24.82 68.77 5.98
C GLN A 2 -24.77 67.28 5.64
N ARG A 3 -23.58 66.79 5.24
CA ARG A 3 -23.33 65.38 5.04
C ARG A 3 -23.10 64.72 6.42
N HIS A 4 -24.01 63.85 6.80
CA HIS A 4 -23.90 63.04 7.96
C HIS A 4 -22.82 61.93 7.73
N CYS A 5 -21.61 62.16 8.22
CA CYS A 5 -20.58 61.12 8.30
C CYS A 5 -20.96 60.22 9.47
N ASN A 6 -21.64 59.11 9.20
CA ASN A 6 -21.83 58.04 10.17
C ASN A 6 -20.47 57.36 10.41
N ASN A 7 -19.81 57.76 11.50
CA ASN A 7 -18.70 57.04 12.07
C ASN A 7 -19.22 55.70 12.65
N MET A 8 -19.18 54.66 11.80
CA MET A 8 -19.41 53.30 12.29
C MET A 8 -18.24 52.93 13.19
N LYS A 9 -18.42 53.08 14.49
CA LYS A 9 -17.52 52.52 15.51
C LYS A 9 -17.65 50.98 15.38
N LEU A 10 -16.75 50.37 14.65
CA LEU A 10 -16.67 48.89 14.54
C LEU A 10 -16.40 48.34 15.91
N ASN A 11 -17.39 47.62 16.44
CA ASN A 11 -17.36 47.12 17.83
C ASN A 11 -16.21 46.10 17.95
N ARG A 12 -15.34 46.23 18.94
CA ARG A 12 -14.16 45.35 19.19
C ARG A 12 -14.54 43.86 19.15
N HIS A 13 -15.76 43.51 19.54
CA HIS A 13 -16.24 42.14 19.48
C HIS A 13 -16.42 41.63 18.02
N TYR A 14 -16.88 42.46 17.09
CA TYR A 14 -17.00 42.06 15.67
C TYR A 14 -15.64 41.85 15.04
N ILE A 15 -14.65 42.67 15.38
CA ILE A 15 -13.27 42.49 14.87
C ILE A 15 -12.71 41.16 15.37
N LEU A 16 -12.92 40.85 16.67
CA LEU A 16 -12.49 39.58 17.27
C LEU A 16 -13.18 38.38 16.61
N TYR A 17 -14.50 38.45 16.34
CA TYR A 17 -15.24 37.40 15.64
C TYR A 17 -14.72 37.17 14.20
N ILE A 18 -14.50 38.25 13.45
CA ILE A 18 -13.96 38.15 12.10
C ILE A 18 -12.57 37.51 12.12
N PHE A 19 -11.72 37.89 13.08
CA PHE A 19 -10.38 37.33 13.23
C PHE A 19 -10.42 35.85 13.57
N VAL A 20 -11.29 35.43 14.49
CA VAL A 20 -11.48 34.01 14.87
C VAL A 20 -12.01 33.21 13.67
N CYS A 21 -13.00 33.74 12.92
CA CYS A 21 -13.51 33.09 11.71
C CYS A 21 -12.43 32.95 10.65
N LEU A 22 -11.59 33.96 10.43
CA LEU A 22 -10.49 33.90 9.50
C LEU A 22 -9.45 32.86 9.91
N VAL A 23 -9.10 32.79 11.19
CA VAL A 23 -8.16 31.78 11.72
C VAL A 23 -8.72 30.36 11.54
N LEU A 24 -10.03 30.16 11.75
CA LEU A 24 -10.68 28.87 11.53
C LEU A 24 -10.76 28.48 10.04
N LEU A 25 -10.91 29.45 9.14
CA LEU A 25 -10.92 29.22 7.69
C LEU A 25 -9.51 28.94 7.12
N TYR A 26 -8.48 29.50 7.74
CA TYR A 26 -7.08 29.30 7.35
C TYR A 26 -6.38 28.19 8.15
N SER A 27 -7.05 27.56 9.14
CA SER A 27 -6.49 26.36 9.74
C SER A 27 -6.42 25.30 8.65
N PRO A 28 -5.22 24.90 8.18
CA PRO A 28 -5.13 23.75 7.31
C PRO A 28 -5.70 22.59 8.13
N LEU A 29 -6.86 22.06 7.74
CA LEU A 29 -7.25 20.72 8.16
C LEU A 29 -6.09 19.84 7.67
N CYS A 30 -5.13 19.57 8.56
CA CYS A 30 -4.21 18.46 8.39
C CYS A 30 -5.07 17.20 8.41
N ILE A 31 -5.73 16.93 7.27
CA ILE A 31 -6.17 15.59 6.94
C ILE A 31 -4.85 14.85 6.77
N GLY A 32 -4.31 14.36 7.88
CA GLY A 32 -3.19 13.43 7.85
C GLY A 32 -3.67 12.28 6.98
N SER A 33 -3.13 12.18 5.77
CA SER A 33 -3.25 10.98 4.98
C SER A 33 -2.69 9.89 5.87
N ALA A 34 -3.56 9.12 6.52
CA ALA A 34 -3.17 7.88 7.16
C ALA A 34 -2.63 7.03 6.00
N TRP A 35 -1.32 6.99 5.86
CA TRP A 35 -0.65 6.08 4.96
C TRP A 35 -0.95 4.70 5.50
N ALA A 36 -1.98 4.07 4.95
CA ALA A 36 -2.25 2.67 5.22
C ALA A 36 -0.98 1.92 4.79
N LYS A 37 -0.39 1.17 5.72
CA LYS A 37 0.73 0.28 5.40
C LYS A 37 0.24 -0.72 4.37
N ASP A 38 0.97 -0.88 3.26
CA ASP A 38 0.68 -1.91 2.27
C ASP A 38 0.65 -3.28 2.94
N PHE A 39 -0.37 -4.08 2.64
CA PHE A 39 -0.43 -5.48 3.05
C PHE A 39 0.56 -6.28 2.20
N VAL A 40 1.52 -6.93 2.83
CA VAL A 40 2.59 -7.65 2.14
C VAL A 40 2.27 -9.14 2.04
N VAL A 41 2.10 -9.61 0.80
CA VAL A 41 1.88 -11.05 0.49
C VAL A 41 3.15 -11.62 -0.12
N VAL A 42 3.66 -12.72 0.46
CA VAL A 42 4.75 -13.51 -0.12
C VAL A 42 4.19 -14.77 -0.72
N ILE A 43 4.38 -14.96 -2.02
CA ILE A 43 3.99 -16.17 -2.74
C ILE A 43 5.22 -17.05 -2.90
N ASP A 44 5.13 -18.29 -2.41
CA ASP A 44 6.22 -19.26 -2.43
C ASP A 44 5.94 -20.41 -3.42
N PRO A 45 6.38 -20.31 -4.68
CA PRO A 45 6.28 -21.44 -5.62
C PRO A 45 7.24 -22.54 -5.22
N GLY A 46 6.72 -23.65 -4.69
CA GLY A 46 7.53 -24.80 -4.27
C GLY A 46 8.42 -25.37 -5.39
N HIS A 47 9.50 -26.05 -5.00
CA HIS A 47 10.50 -26.64 -5.91
C HIS A 47 11.24 -25.59 -6.76
N GLY A 48 11.90 -26.01 -7.84
CA GLY A 48 12.59 -25.11 -8.80
C GLY A 48 14.02 -25.53 -9.09
N GLY A 49 14.55 -25.10 -10.23
CA GLY A 49 15.91 -25.45 -10.70
C GLY A 49 16.12 -26.97 -10.80
N HIS A 50 17.06 -27.49 -10.03
CA HIS A 50 17.37 -28.92 -10.00
C HIS A 50 16.35 -29.78 -9.24
N ASP A 51 15.49 -29.18 -8.43
CA ASP A 51 14.38 -29.87 -7.76
C ASP A 51 13.10 -29.78 -8.61
N PRO A 52 12.73 -30.88 -9.31
CA PRO A 52 11.56 -30.87 -10.17
C PRO A 52 10.24 -31.00 -9.41
N GLY A 53 10.25 -31.44 -8.12
CA GLY A 53 9.08 -31.98 -7.46
C GLY A 53 8.58 -33.27 -8.11
N ALA A 54 7.30 -33.54 -8.09
CA ALA A 54 6.70 -34.65 -8.80
C ALA A 54 6.86 -34.51 -10.32
N VAL A 55 7.23 -35.62 -10.98
CA VAL A 55 7.43 -35.66 -12.44
C VAL A 55 6.31 -36.45 -13.06
N GLY A 56 5.42 -35.76 -13.77
CA GLY A 56 4.35 -36.38 -14.55
C GLY A 56 4.77 -36.65 -16.01
N LYS A 57 3.86 -37.24 -16.77
CA LYS A 57 4.11 -37.55 -18.19
C LYS A 57 4.32 -36.30 -19.04
N ILE A 58 3.68 -35.20 -18.73
CA ILE A 58 3.64 -33.97 -19.54
C ILE A 58 4.14 -32.72 -18.81
N SER A 59 4.28 -32.75 -17.50
CA SER A 59 4.74 -31.59 -16.73
C SER A 59 5.48 -31.99 -15.47
N LYS A 60 6.22 -31.05 -14.90
CA LYS A 60 6.88 -31.14 -13.60
C LYS A 60 6.18 -30.21 -12.63
N GLU A 61 6.09 -30.61 -11.36
CA GLU A 61 5.43 -29.85 -10.30
C GLU A 61 5.98 -28.43 -10.19
N LYS A 62 7.31 -28.25 -10.26
CA LYS A 62 7.95 -26.93 -10.22
C LYS A 62 7.40 -25.95 -11.25
N ASN A 63 7.03 -26.42 -12.45
CA ASN A 63 6.52 -25.58 -13.53
C ASN A 63 5.07 -25.18 -13.27
N ILE A 64 4.29 -26.12 -12.75
CA ILE A 64 2.88 -25.86 -12.35
C ILE A 64 2.85 -24.83 -11.24
N ASN A 65 3.64 -25.06 -10.16
CA ASN A 65 3.72 -24.17 -9.02
C ASN A 65 4.13 -22.74 -9.44
N LEU A 66 5.13 -22.61 -10.28
CA LEU A 66 5.58 -21.31 -10.78
C LEU A 66 4.48 -20.60 -11.60
N ASN A 67 3.84 -21.33 -12.52
CA ASN A 67 2.78 -20.75 -13.35
C ASN A 67 1.58 -20.30 -12.53
N VAL A 68 1.16 -21.09 -11.56
CA VAL A 68 0.06 -20.74 -10.65
C VAL A 68 0.42 -19.51 -9.80
N ALA A 69 1.61 -19.50 -9.20
CA ALA A 69 2.09 -18.40 -8.40
C ALA A 69 2.15 -17.07 -9.18
N LEU A 70 2.69 -17.10 -10.38
CA LEU A 70 2.77 -15.91 -11.25
C LEU A 70 1.38 -15.39 -11.64
N LYS A 71 0.46 -16.30 -12.00
CA LYS A 71 -0.93 -15.92 -12.30
C LYS A 71 -1.62 -15.31 -11.08
N LEU A 72 -1.50 -15.94 -9.91
CA LEU A 72 -2.08 -15.45 -8.66
C LEU A 72 -1.56 -14.05 -8.33
N GLY A 73 -0.25 -13.85 -8.32
CA GLY A 73 0.31 -12.55 -8.00
C GLY A 73 -0.04 -11.46 -9.01
N ASN A 74 -0.19 -11.80 -10.30
CA ASN A 74 -0.68 -10.86 -11.30
C ASN A 74 -2.15 -10.49 -11.06
N MET A 75 -2.98 -11.44 -10.63
CA MET A 75 -4.37 -11.17 -10.27
C MET A 75 -4.46 -10.26 -9.05
N ILE A 76 -3.67 -10.52 -8.01
CA ILE A 76 -3.61 -9.66 -6.82
C ILE A 76 -3.22 -8.23 -7.22
N LYS A 77 -2.10 -8.07 -7.94
CA LYS A 77 -1.61 -6.76 -8.38
C LYS A 77 -2.60 -5.97 -9.24
N LYS A 78 -3.47 -6.68 -9.98
CA LYS A 78 -4.48 -6.05 -10.83
C LYS A 78 -5.72 -5.61 -10.06
N ASN A 79 -6.05 -6.27 -8.95
CA ASN A 79 -7.32 -6.09 -8.26
C ASN A 79 -7.19 -5.52 -6.84
N CYS A 80 -5.98 -5.40 -6.31
CA CYS A 80 -5.71 -4.94 -4.95
C CYS A 80 -4.56 -3.93 -4.98
N ASP A 81 -4.88 -2.64 -4.95
CA ASP A 81 -3.89 -1.55 -5.06
C ASP A 81 -3.06 -1.37 -3.78
N ASP A 82 -3.59 -1.84 -2.63
CA ASP A 82 -2.99 -1.77 -1.31
C ASP A 82 -2.19 -3.03 -0.92
N VAL A 83 -1.97 -3.95 -1.88
CA VAL A 83 -1.27 -5.22 -1.64
C VAL A 83 0.06 -5.26 -2.39
N LYS A 84 1.14 -5.41 -1.64
CA LYS A 84 2.48 -5.65 -2.19
C LYS A 84 2.73 -7.14 -2.34
N VAL A 85 2.95 -7.61 -3.57
CA VAL A 85 3.25 -9.02 -3.86
C VAL A 85 4.75 -9.22 -4.04
N ILE A 86 5.30 -10.17 -3.28
CA ILE A 86 6.70 -10.62 -3.36
C ILE A 86 6.68 -12.12 -3.67
N TYR A 87 7.66 -12.60 -4.43
CA TYR A 87 7.83 -14.02 -4.73
C TYR A 87 9.13 -14.52 -4.13
N THR A 88 9.16 -15.73 -3.59
CA THR A 88 10.42 -16.39 -3.22
C THR A 88 11.24 -16.71 -4.46
N ARG A 89 10.57 -17.06 -5.57
CA ARG A 89 11.14 -17.16 -6.93
C ARG A 89 10.12 -16.75 -7.99
N SER A 90 10.58 -16.13 -9.05
CA SER A 90 9.78 -15.78 -10.23
C SER A 90 10.31 -16.43 -11.51
N LYS A 91 11.31 -17.31 -11.37
CA LYS A 91 11.96 -18.06 -12.45
C LYS A 91 12.18 -19.51 -12.02
N ASP A 92 12.63 -20.35 -12.97
CA ASP A 92 12.98 -21.75 -12.66
C ASP A 92 14.37 -21.83 -11.99
N VAL A 93 14.43 -21.44 -10.72
CA VAL A 93 15.62 -21.49 -9.86
C VAL A 93 15.29 -22.23 -8.58
N PHE A 94 16.30 -22.91 -8.00
CA PHE A 94 16.18 -23.55 -6.71
C PHE A 94 16.36 -22.53 -5.58
N ILE A 95 15.45 -22.53 -4.61
CA ILE A 95 15.55 -21.76 -3.37
C ILE A 95 15.47 -22.71 -2.18
N PRO A 96 16.50 -22.78 -1.32
CA PRO A 96 16.49 -23.59 -0.11
C PRO A 96 15.35 -23.21 0.83
N LEU A 97 14.87 -24.17 1.63
CA LEU A 97 13.69 -23.97 2.51
C LEU A 97 13.89 -22.85 3.53
N ASP A 98 15.07 -22.79 4.14
CA ASP A 98 15.47 -21.75 5.07
C ASP A 98 15.43 -20.36 4.42
N ARG A 99 15.94 -20.27 3.19
CA ARG A 99 15.94 -19.01 2.43
C ARG A 99 14.53 -18.52 2.07
N ARG A 100 13.57 -19.44 1.85
CA ARG A 100 12.17 -19.08 1.60
C ARG A 100 11.56 -18.38 2.81
N ALA A 101 11.75 -18.96 4.00
CA ALA A 101 11.32 -18.35 5.25
C ALA A 101 11.99 -17.00 5.52
N GLU A 102 13.30 -16.91 5.22
CA GLU A 102 14.08 -15.67 5.37
C GLU A 102 13.56 -14.53 4.47
N ILE A 103 13.19 -14.84 3.23
CA ILE A 103 12.59 -13.88 2.30
C ILE A 103 11.28 -13.33 2.88
N ALA A 104 10.40 -14.21 3.37
CA ALA A 104 9.13 -13.79 3.96
C ALA A 104 9.31 -12.93 5.22
N ASN A 105 10.21 -13.34 6.11
CA ASN A 105 10.51 -12.62 7.35
C ASN A 105 11.16 -11.25 7.07
N SER A 106 12.11 -11.19 6.14
CA SER A 106 12.77 -9.95 5.74
C SER A 106 11.82 -8.97 5.07
N ALA A 107 10.86 -9.49 4.33
CA ALA A 107 9.79 -8.70 3.71
C ALA A 107 8.75 -8.21 4.73
N LYS A 108 8.78 -8.69 5.97
CA LYS A 108 7.74 -8.48 6.99
C LYS A 108 6.36 -8.82 6.43
N ALA A 109 6.28 -10.01 5.83
CA ALA A 109 5.04 -10.50 5.21
C ALA A 109 3.90 -10.55 6.22
N ASP A 110 2.73 -10.10 5.79
CA ASP A 110 1.49 -10.24 6.55
C ASP A 110 0.81 -11.57 6.20
N LEU A 111 1.11 -12.15 5.01
CA LEU A 111 0.68 -13.47 4.52
C LEU A 111 1.72 -14.06 3.55
#